data_683dca23a5fe9e9677e9905f7a2664e4
#
_entry.id   683dca23a5fe9e9677e9905f7a2664e4
#
_cell.length_a   1.000
_cell.length_b   1.000
_cell.length_c   1.000
_cell.angle_alpha   90.00
_cell.angle_beta   90.00
_cell.angle_gamma   90.00
#
_symmetry.space_group_name_H-M   'P 1'
#
loop_
_entity.id
_entity.type
_entity.pdbx_description
1 polymer ?
#
loop_
_entity_poly.entity_id
_entity_poly.type
_entity_poly.pdbx_seq_one_letter_code
_entity_poly.pdbx_strand_id
1 'polypeptide(L)'
;MKKIFTAILLMVLVNAANAQQKISWSFVAKKLTGNKYELHMTATPPMGWHVYSQTTPEGGPIPTEFKFTNNALVTVAAAKPKEAGKLVTYFDKNFKVDVKYFEGKVDFVKTVTVKGKIKTNISGTVESMICNDRTCMPPTTEKFNIALN
;
A
#
# COMPACT_ATOMS: atom_id res chain seq x y z
N MET A 1 2.14 13.35 -49.84
CA MET A 1 2.35 14.00 -48.53
C MET A 1 1.20 13.76 -47.57
N LYS A 2 -0.09 13.82 -47.94
CA LYS A 2 -1.23 13.57 -47.01
C LYS A 2 -1.28 12.18 -46.40
N LYS A 3 -0.86 11.13 -47.12
CA LYS A 3 -0.91 9.72 -46.59
C LYS A 3 0.16 9.42 -45.56
N ILE A 4 1.28 10.13 -45.55
CA ILE A 4 2.37 9.95 -44.57
C ILE A 4 1.99 10.58 -43.21
N PHE A 5 1.28 11.73 -43.23
CA PHE A 5 0.79 12.35 -42.00
C PHE A 5 -0.25 11.52 -41.26
N THR A 6 -1.09 10.78 -41.99
CA THR A 6 -2.10 9.90 -41.38
C THR A 6 -1.47 8.68 -40.70
N ALA A 7 -0.40 8.13 -41.29
CA ALA A 7 0.34 7.01 -40.70
C ALA A 7 1.09 7.39 -39.40
N ILE A 8 1.68 8.60 -39.37
CA ILE A 8 2.37 9.12 -38.18
C ILE A 8 1.37 9.40 -37.03
N LEU A 9 0.19 9.93 -37.35
CA LEU A 9 -0.84 10.20 -36.35
C LEU A 9 -1.40 8.90 -35.73
N LEU A 10 -1.51 7.82 -36.52
CA LEU A 10 -1.96 6.51 -35.98
C LEU A 10 -0.91 5.87 -35.06
N MET A 11 0.38 6.10 -35.29
CA MET A 11 1.48 5.54 -34.48
C MET A 11 1.59 6.16 -33.09
N VAL A 12 1.15 7.41 -32.91
CA VAL A 12 1.19 8.11 -31.62
C VAL A 12 0.09 7.65 -30.66
N LEU A 13 -1.02 7.12 -31.19
CA LEU A 13 -2.14 6.67 -30.37
C LEU A 13 -1.94 5.30 -29.68
N VAL A 14 -0.94 4.51 -30.10
CA VAL A 14 -0.70 3.16 -29.56
C VAL A 14 0.09 3.18 -28.25
N ASN A 15 0.75 4.27 -27.90
CA ASN A 15 1.57 4.36 -26.68
C ASN A 15 0.81 4.77 -25.39
N ALA A 16 -0.48 5.08 -25.48
CA ALA A 16 -1.28 5.53 -24.34
C ALA A 16 -1.91 4.38 -23.49
N ALA A 17 -1.71 3.13 -23.89
CA ALA A 17 -2.45 2.00 -23.31
C ALA A 17 -1.73 1.25 -22.17
N ASN A 18 -0.52 1.65 -21.78
CA ASN A 18 0.20 1.05 -20.65
C ASN A 18 0.13 1.90 -19.39
N ALA A 19 -1.06 2.36 -19.02
CA ALA A 19 -1.27 2.85 -17.65
C ALA A 19 -1.13 1.64 -16.70
N GLN A 20 0.08 1.44 -16.18
CA GLN A 20 0.34 0.42 -15.18
C GLN A 20 -0.65 0.60 -14.02
N GLN A 21 -1.45 -0.42 -13.76
CA GLN A 21 -2.35 -0.42 -12.60
C GLN A 21 -1.50 -0.27 -11.34
N LYS A 22 -1.64 0.86 -10.66
CA LYS A 22 -0.85 1.19 -9.47
C LYS A 22 -1.78 1.41 -8.28
N ILE A 23 -1.43 0.83 -7.15
CA ILE A 23 -2.07 1.13 -5.88
C ILE A 23 -1.76 2.57 -5.47
N SER A 24 -2.77 3.28 -4.96
CA SER A 24 -2.61 4.62 -4.39
C SER A 24 -2.45 4.51 -2.88
N TRP A 25 -1.43 5.16 -2.33
CA TRP A 25 -1.18 5.25 -0.90
C TRP A 25 -1.38 6.67 -0.38
N SER A 26 -1.95 6.78 0.82
CA SER A 26 -2.05 8.02 1.59
C SER A 26 -1.48 7.79 2.99
N PHE A 27 -0.64 8.71 3.46
CA PHE A 27 0.06 8.59 4.74
C PHE A 27 -0.17 9.84 5.56
N VAL A 28 -0.88 9.72 6.68
CA VAL A 28 -1.18 10.85 7.56
C VAL A 28 -1.02 10.44 9.03
N ALA A 29 -0.71 11.39 9.90
CA ALA A 29 -0.73 11.21 11.34
C ALA A 29 -1.87 12.00 11.96
N LYS A 30 -2.57 11.38 12.89
CA LYS A 30 -3.56 12.01 13.77
C LYS A 30 -2.98 12.07 15.18
N LYS A 31 -2.90 13.27 15.76
CA LYS A 31 -2.47 13.45 17.14
C LYS A 31 -3.54 12.91 18.09
N LEU A 32 -3.11 12.09 19.02
CA LEU A 32 -3.89 11.60 20.14
C LEU A 32 -3.54 12.38 21.42
N THR A 33 -3.95 11.88 22.57
CA THR A 33 -3.64 12.47 23.86
C THR A 33 -2.14 12.34 24.20
N GLY A 34 -1.55 13.41 24.69
CA GLY A 34 -0.13 13.46 25.08
C GLY A 34 0.81 13.44 23.88
N ASN A 35 1.79 12.53 23.91
CA ASN A 35 2.81 12.39 22.88
C ASN A 35 2.52 11.26 21.89
N LYS A 36 1.29 10.75 21.85
CA LYS A 36 0.88 9.65 20.97
C LYS A 36 0.29 10.17 19.67
N TYR A 37 0.59 9.47 18.60
CA TYR A 37 0.03 9.69 17.28
C TYR A 37 -0.48 8.37 16.71
N GLU A 38 -1.54 8.45 15.96
CA GLU A 38 -2.08 7.36 15.17
C GLU A 38 -1.71 7.62 13.71
N LEU A 39 -0.93 6.71 13.14
CA LEU A 39 -0.57 6.73 11.73
C LEU A 39 -1.65 6.03 10.95
N HIS A 40 -2.19 6.69 9.95
CA HIS A 40 -3.11 6.14 8.98
C HIS A 40 -2.38 5.97 7.66
N MET A 41 -2.17 4.75 7.25
CA MET A 41 -1.48 4.35 6.02
C MET A 41 -2.51 3.65 5.15
N THR A 42 -3.16 4.44 4.29
CA THR A 42 -4.34 4.01 3.55
C THR A 42 -3.97 3.56 2.15
N ALA A 43 -4.29 2.32 1.84
CA ALA A 43 -4.18 1.75 0.50
C ALA A 43 -5.52 1.86 -0.25
N THR A 44 -5.46 2.27 -1.50
CA THR A 44 -6.61 2.30 -2.41
C THR A 44 -6.19 1.62 -3.72
N PRO A 45 -6.45 0.31 -3.86
CA PRO A 45 -6.23 -0.37 -5.12
C PRO A 45 -7.19 0.14 -6.20
N PRO A 46 -6.85 0.07 -7.48
CA PRO A 46 -7.76 0.40 -8.57
C PRO A 46 -9.03 -0.47 -8.54
N MET A 47 -10.10 0.00 -9.18
CA MET A 47 -11.35 -0.76 -9.29
C MET A 47 -11.10 -2.14 -9.92
N GLY A 48 -11.64 -3.19 -9.32
CA GLY A 48 -11.47 -4.58 -9.76
C GLY A 48 -10.12 -5.20 -9.35
N TRP A 49 -9.31 -4.48 -8.57
CA TRP A 49 -8.07 -4.98 -7.98
C TRP A 49 -8.19 -5.08 -6.46
N HIS A 50 -7.41 -5.96 -5.86
CA HIS A 50 -7.33 -6.14 -4.42
C HIS A 50 -5.89 -6.13 -3.94
N VAL A 51 -5.68 -5.71 -2.70
CA VAL A 51 -4.38 -5.70 -2.01
C VAL A 51 -4.39 -6.72 -0.89
N TYR A 52 -3.26 -7.42 -0.71
CA TYR A 52 -3.18 -8.50 0.28
C TYR A 52 -2.97 -7.99 1.70
N SER A 53 -3.61 -8.68 2.64
CA SER A 53 -3.44 -8.47 4.09
C SER A 53 -2.02 -8.81 4.53
N GLN A 54 -1.54 -8.15 5.59
CA GLN A 54 -0.30 -8.48 6.30
C GLN A 54 -0.31 -9.90 6.90
N THR A 55 -1.49 -10.53 6.97
CA THR A 55 -1.70 -11.87 7.55
C THR A 55 -1.94 -12.94 6.49
N THR A 56 -1.75 -12.62 5.21
CA THR A 56 -1.71 -13.63 4.14
C THR A 56 -0.57 -14.61 4.43
N PRO A 57 -0.81 -15.94 4.43
CA PRO A 57 0.22 -16.93 4.74
C PRO A 57 1.35 -16.96 3.70
N GLU A 58 2.48 -17.49 4.11
CA GLU A 58 3.58 -17.82 3.19
C GLU A 58 3.14 -18.89 2.17
N GLY A 59 3.77 -18.87 1.01
CA GLY A 59 3.45 -19.75 -0.12
C GLY A 59 2.33 -19.24 -1.03
N GLY A 60 1.71 -18.12 -0.68
CA GLY A 60 0.73 -17.40 -1.48
C GLY A 60 1.28 -16.11 -2.10
N PRO A 61 0.40 -15.18 -2.47
CA PRO A 61 0.77 -13.85 -2.90
C PRO A 61 1.51 -13.08 -1.80
N ILE A 62 2.35 -12.12 -2.21
CA ILE A 62 3.15 -11.33 -1.27
C ILE A 62 2.23 -10.48 -0.37
N PRO A 63 2.30 -10.66 0.97
CA PRO A 63 1.53 -9.86 1.92
C PRO A 63 2.00 -8.41 1.94
N THR A 64 1.12 -7.50 2.35
CA THR A 64 1.53 -6.12 2.63
C THR A 64 2.47 -6.09 3.83
N GLU A 65 3.63 -5.45 3.69
CA GLU A 65 4.64 -5.35 4.74
C GLU A 65 5.08 -3.90 4.94
N PHE A 66 5.06 -3.44 6.21
CA PHE A 66 5.57 -2.13 6.60
C PHE A 66 6.92 -2.28 7.30
N LYS A 67 7.92 -1.51 6.84
CA LYS A 67 9.24 -1.39 7.47
C LYS A 67 9.45 0.06 7.91
N PHE A 68 9.45 0.28 9.22
CA PHE A 68 9.70 1.60 9.80
C PHE A 68 11.18 1.83 9.98
N THR A 69 11.66 2.99 9.55
CA THR A 69 13.05 3.41 9.78
C THR A 69 13.21 3.78 11.25
N ASN A 70 14.28 3.32 11.87
CA ASN A 70 14.57 3.65 13.27
C ASN A 70 14.73 5.16 13.45
N ASN A 71 14.01 5.72 14.42
CA ASN A 71 14.12 7.10 14.85
C ASN A 71 14.21 7.14 16.37
N ALA A 72 15.32 7.64 16.90
CA ALA A 72 15.57 7.68 18.34
C ALA A 72 14.52 8.46 19.14
N LEU A 73 13.79 9.36 18.48
CA LEU A 73 12.72 10.19 19.06
C LEU A 73 11.34 9.56 19.00
N VAL A 74 11.18 8.43 18.30
CA VAL A 74 9.88 7.79 18.07
C VAL A 74 9.93 6.33 18.50
N THR A 75 9.01 5.95 19.37
CA THR A 75 8.83 4.54 19.73
C THR A 75 7.70 3.94 18.91
N VAL A 76 8.04 2.91 18.14
CA VAL A 76 7.10 2.09 17.34
C VAL A 76 6.99 0.72 18.00
N ALA A 77 5.79 0.30 18.41
CA ALA A 77 5.59 -1.03 18.96
C ALA A 77 5.87 -2.11 17.91
N ALA A 78 6.34 -3.28 18.32
CA ALA A 78 6.69 -4.38 17.40
C ALA A 78 5.48 -4.99 16.67
N ALA A 79 4.26 -4.90 17.23
CA ALA A 79 3.05 -5.44 16.61
C ALA A 79 2.81 -4.82 15.22
N LYS A 80 2.28 -5.60 14.29
CA LYS A 80 1.87 -5.11 12.96
C LYS A 80 0.79 -4.02 13.07
N PRO A 81 0.67 -3.09 12.12
CA PRO A 81 -0.47 -2.17 12.02
C PRO A 81 -1.81 -2.92 12.05
N LYS A 82 -2.83 -2.34 12.66
CA LYS A 82 -4.20 -2.87 12.60
C LYS A 82 -4.78 -2.59 11.24
N GLU A 83 -5.48 -3.56 10.67
CA GLU A 83 -6.14 -3.43 9.38
C GLU A 83 -7.60 -3.06 9.58
N ALA A 84 -8.03 -1.97 8.96
CA ALA A 84 -9.40 -1.49 8.95
C ALA A 84 -9.92 -1.42 7.50
N GLY A 85 -10.69 -2.42 7.12
CA GLY A 85 -11.25 -2.60 5.78
C GLY A 85 -12.11 -3.85 5.72
N LYS A 86 -12.74 -4.08 4.57
CA LYS A 86 -13.53 -5.30 4.32
C LYS A 86 -12.56 -6.44 3.94
N LEU A 87 -12.17 -7.23 4.91
CA LEU A 87 -11.31 -8.40 4.70
C LEU A 87 -12.10 -9.51 4.02
N VAL A 88 -11.53 -10.06 2.96
CA VAL A 88 -11.99 -11.26 2.27
C VAL A 88 -10.98 -12.37 2.52
N THR A 89 -11.47 -13.55 2.87
CA THR A 89 -10.65 -14.78 2.98
C THR A 89 -11.12 -15.75 1.90
N TYR A 90 -10.17 -16.26 1.13
CA TYR A 90 -10.46 -17.15 0.00
C TYR A 90 -9.39 -18.24 -0.08
N PHE A 91 -9.82 -19.50 -0.25
CA PHE A 91 -8.88 -20.60 -0.47
C PHE A 91 -8.42 -20.61 -1.92
N ASP A 92 -7.15 -20.27 -2.14
CA ASP A 92 -6.54 -20.29 -3.47
C ASP A 92 -6.06 -21.71 -3.81
N LYS A 93 -6.68 -22.32 -4.83
CA LYS A 93 -6.36 -23.68 -5.26
C LYS A 93 -4.98 -23.81 -5.91
N ASN A 94 -4.43 -22.73 -6.46
CA ASN A 94 -3.12 -22.73 -7.09
C ASN A 94 -2.02 -22.70 -6.03
N PHE A 95 -2.17 -21.82 -5.04
CA PHE A 95 -1.24 -21.68 -3.91
C PHE A 95 -1.54 -22.68 -2.79
N LYS A 96 -2.74 -23.28 -2.72
CA LYS A 96 -3.22 -24.20 -1.67
C LYS A 96 -3.17 -23.59 -0.26
N VAL A 97 -3.42 -22.30 -0.15
CA VAL A 97 -3.47 -21.52 1.09
C VAL A 97 -4.71 -20.62 1.13
N ASP A 98 -5.13 -20.27 2.35
CA ASP A 98 -6.15 -19.24 2.53
C ASP A 98 -5.53 -17.86 2.35
N VAL A 99 -5.75 -17.25 1.18
CA VAL A 99 -5.32 -15.88 0.93
C VAL A 99 -6.28 -14.90 1.58
N LYS A 100 -5.75 -13.79 2.07
CA LYS A 100 -6.50 -12.72 2.72
C LYS A 100 -6.22 -11.40 2.01
N TYR A 101 -7.26 -10.73 1.57
CA TYR A 101 -7.13 -9.49 0.80
C TYR A 101 -8.25 -8.50 1.08
N PHE A 102 -8.06 -7.27 0.63
CA PHE A 102 -9.02 -6.19 0.71
C PHE A 102 -9.41 -5.73 -0.69
N GLU A 103 -10.70 -5.69 -0.95
CA GLU A 103 -11.29 -5.03 -2.10
C GLU A 103 -11.58 -3.58 -1.72
N GLY A 104 -11.13 -2.64 -2.57
CA GLY A 104 -11.27 -1.23 -2.29
C GLY A 104 -10.33 -0.74 -1.18
N LYS A 105 -10.75 0.28 -0.46
CA LYS A 105 -9.93 1.00 0.51
C LYS A 105 -9.70 0.20 1.79
N VAL A 106 -8.44 0.14 2.24
CA VAL A 106 -8.05 -0.38 3.56
C VAL A 106 -7.12 0.59 4.25
N ASP A 107 -7.31 0.80 5.54
CA ASP A 107 -6.46 1.63 6.38
C ASP A 107 -5.65 0.75 7.34
N PHE A 108 -4.34 0.90 7.29
CA PHE A 108 -3.40 0.26 8.20
C PHE A 108 -3.04 1.25 9.30
N VAL A 109 -3.53 0.99 10.50
CA VAL A 109 -3.46 1.94 11.62
C VAL A 109 -2.38 1.53 12.61
N LYS A 110 -1.46 2.45 12.93
CA LYS A 110 -0.34 2.22 13.83
C LYS A 110 -0.20 3.33 14.84
N THR A 111 -0.22 3.01 16.12
CA THR A 111 0.09 3.98 17.18
C THR A 111 1.59 4.07 17.39
N VAL A 112 2.10 5.30 17.45
CA VAL A 112 3.50 5.64 17.80
C VAL A 112 3.54 6.65 18.91
N THR A 113 4.65 6.70 19.64
CA THR A 113 4.87 7.65 20.76
C THR A 113 6.13 8.45 20.49
N VAL A 114 6.02 9.78 20.52
CA VAL A 114 7.17 10.70 20.41
C VAL A 114 7.76 10.92 21.80
N LYS A 115 9.07 10.90 21.93
CA LYS A 115 9.77 11.23 23.18
C LYS A 115 9.79 12.74 23.38
N GLY A 116 9.13 13.21 24.42
CA GLY A 116 9.05 14.65 24.74
C GLY A 116 8.04 15.40 23.84
N LYS A 117 8.13 16.74 23.88
CA LYS A 117 7.27 17.66 23.08
C LYS A 117 8.06 18.21 21.90
N ILE A 118 8.49 17.33 21.01
CA ILE A 118 9.38 17.69 19.88
C ILE A 118 8.63 17.38 18.57
N LYS A 119 8.76 18.27 17.60
CA LYS A 119 8.33 17.99 16.22
C LYS A 119 9.35 17.06 15.57
N THR A 120 8.87 15.98 14.97
CA THR A 120 9.69 15.00 14.29
C THR A 120 8.91 14.36 13.15
N ASN A 121 9.44 13.31 12.54
CA ASN A 121 8.76 12.53 11.53
C ASN A 121 9.00 11.04 11.75
N ILE A 122 8.21 10.21 11.13
CA ILE A 122 8.42 8.78 11.00
C ILE A 122 8.47 8.42 9.53
N SER A 123 9.53 7.74 9.13
CA SER A 123 9.75 7.29 7.76
C SER A 123 9.73 5.78 7.66
N GLY A 124 9.57 5.28 6.46
CA GLY A 124 9.62 3.85 6.20
C GLY A 124 9.25 3.51 4.78
N THR A 125 9.00 2.23 4.57
CA THR A 125 8.55 1.68 3.30
C THR A 125 7.35 0.77 3.53
N VAL A 126 6.49 0.67 2.53
CA VAL A 126 5.49 -0.38 2.43
C VAL A 126 5.71 -1.15 1.13
N GLU A 127 5.87 -2.45 1.25
CA GLU A 127 5.83 -3.37 0.13
C GLU A 127 4.42 -3.94 0.02
N SER A 128 3.89 -3.99 -1.21
CA SER A 128 2.56 -4.51 -1.46
C SER A 128 2.43 -5.09 -2.86
N MET A 129 1.54 -6.03 -3.01
CA MET A 129 1.16 -6.65 -4.27
C MET A 129 -0.32 -6.48 -4.50
N ILE A 130 -0.73 -6.21 -5.73
CA ILE A 130 -2.13 -6.16 -6.14
C ILE A 130 -2.41 -7.19 -7.23
N CYS A 131 -3.56 -7.82 -7.13
CA CYS A 131 -4.05 -8.76 -8.13
C CYS A 131 -5.51 -8.44 -8.50
N ASN A 132 -5.93 -8.98 -9.62
CA ASN A 132 -7.33 -9.14 -9.98
C ASN A 132 -7.60 -10.63 -10.25
N ASP A 133 -8.79 -10.99 -10.74
CA ASP A 133 -9.17 -12.39 -11.00
C ASP A 133 -8.36 -13.09 -12.10
N ARG A 134 -7.47 -12.35 -12.80
CA ARG A 134 -6.73 -12.87 -13.97
C ARG A 134 -5.23 -12.77 -13.81
N THR A 135 -4.73 -11.74 -13.14
CA THR A 135 -3.30 -11.43 -13.10
C THR A 135 -2.92 -10.67 -11.84
N CYS A 136 -1.64 -10.78 -11.48
CA CYS A 136 -1.00 -10.01 -10.43
C CYS A 136 0.02 -9.05 -11.03
N MET A 137 0.10 -7.85 -10.47
CA MET A 137 1.20 -6.93 -10.76
C MET A 137 2.41 -7.32 -9.92
N PRO A 138 3.63 -7.08 -10.41
CA PRO A 138 4.82 -7.24 -9.59
C PRO A 138 4.70 -6.46 -8.28
N PRO A 139 5.27 -6.95 -7.16
CA PRO A 139 5.30 -6.23 -5.91
C PRO A 139 5.92 -4.84 -6.09
N THR A 140 5.36 -3.86 -5.41
CA THR A 140 5.86 -2.49 -5.42
C THR A 140 6.21 -2.04 -4.02
N THR A 141 7.28 -1.25 -3.89
CA THR A 141 7.68 -0.64 -2.64
C THR A 141 7.46 0.87 -2.72
N GLU A 142 6.61 1.40 -1.84
CA GLU A 142 6.37 2.84 -1.69
C GLU A 142 7.08 3.35 -0.43
N LYS A 143 7.71 4.53 -0.52
CA LYS A 143 8.35 5.20 0.62
C LYS A 143 7.37 6.17 1.26
N PHE A 144 7.39 6.28 2.58
CA PHE A 144 6.62 7.27 3.30
C PHE A 144 7.47 8.07 4.29
N ASN A 145 7.02 9.29 4.54
CA ASN A 145 7.57 10.17 5.56
C ASN A 145 6.42 10.98 6.16
N ILE A 146 6.05 10.70 7.40
CA ILE A 146 4.88 11.24 8.08
C ILE A 146 5.34 12.20 9.17
N ALA A 147 4.92 13.46 9.10
CA ALA A 147 5.23 14.46 10.12
C ALA A 147 4.41 14.20 11.41
N LEU A 148 5.05 14.35 12.56
CA LEU A 148 4.50 14.23 13.91
C LEU A 148 4.64 15.60 14.62
N ASN A 149 3.58 16.44 14.51
CA ASN A 149 3.59 17.85 14.93
C ASN A 149 2.66 18.13 16.11
#